data_c5e2a654c1ace43f58d147050dea582e
#
_entry.id   c5e2a654c1ace43f58d147050dea582e
#
_cell.length_a   1.000
_cell.length_b   1.000
_cell.length_c   1.000
_cell.angle_alpha   90.00
_cell.angle_beta   90.00
_cell.angle_gamma   90.00
#
_symmetry.space_group_name_H-M   'P 1'
#
loop_
_entity.id
_entity.type
_entity.pdbx_description
1 polymer ?
#
loop_
_entity_poly.entity_id
_entity_poly.type
_entity_poly.pdbx_seq_one_letter_code
_entity_poly.pdbx_strand_id
1 'polypeptide(L)'
;MKLYYSDILSARRACAVGKYLKAPVEYIYLDLAKGEQKRPDYLAINPNGAVPTLVHGEKVTWESDAVMCQLSDEMGSDLWPNDARRLEIVRWFSWNHQHFTRAGGALYFENIVKRRFGIGEPDPAVVDEELNRFR
;
A
#
# COMPACT_ATOMS: atom_id res chain seq x y z
N MET A 1 -7.98 5.66 15.48
CA MET A 1 -6.82 5.44 14.58
C MET A 1 -6.86 6.42 13.43
N LYS A 2 -5.69 6.86 12.90
CA LYS A 2 -5.60 7.69 11.69
C LYS A 2 -4.83 6.94 10.62
N LEU A 3 -5.39 6.81 9.41
CA LEU A 3 -4.74 6.17 8.27
C LEU A 3 -4.50 7.20 7.18
N TYR A 4 -3.24 7.56 6.99
CA TYR A 4 -2.80 8.41 5.90
C TYR A 4 -2.70 7.59 4.61
N TYR A 5 -3.31 8.05 3.53
CA TYR A 5 -3.41 7.32 2.29
C TYR A 5 -3.42 8.23 1.06
N SER A 6 -3.27 7.65 -0.09
CA SER A 6 -3.52 8.26 -1.41
C SER A 6 -4.05 7.20 -2.38
N ASP A 7 -4.41 7.62 -3.60
CA ASP A 7 -4.95 6.76 -4.65
C ASP A 7 -3.88 5.91 -5.35
N ILE A 8 -3.09 5.17 -4.55
CA ILE A 8 -2.10 4.21 -5.05
C ILE A 8 -2.39 2.80 -4.53
N LEU A 9 -1.90 1.79 -5.23
CA LEU A 9 -2.24 0.38 -4.97
C LEU A 9 -1.92 -0.06 -3.53
N SER A 10 -0.75 0.31 -3.00
CA SER A 10 -0.33 -0.05 -1.66
C SER A 10 -1.24 0.53 -0.57
N ALA A 11 -1.57 1.82 -0.66
CA ALA A 11 -2.44 2.48 0.30
C ALA A 11 -3.89 1.97 0.23
N ARG A 12 -4.39 1.69 -0.98
CA ARG A 12 -5.74 1.14 -1.19
C ARG A 12 -5.95 -0.21 -0.51
N ARG A 13 -4.93 -1.08 -0.48
CA ARG A 13 -5.00 -2.37 0.23
C ARG A 13 -5.24 -2.16 1.72
N ALA A 14 -4.48 -1.28 2.36
CA ALA A 14 -4.66 -0.96 3.78
C ALA A 14 -6.05 -0.36 4.07
N CYS A 15 -6.52 0.56 3.19
CA CYS A 15 -7.87 1.12 3.30
C CYS A 15 -8.96 0.04 3.16
N ALA A 16 -8.78 -0.91 2.24
CA ALA A 16 -9.73 -2.01 2.02
C ALA A 16 -9.84 -2.90 3.26
N VAL A 17 -8.72 -3.26 3.88
CA VAL A 17 -8.71 -4.04 5.12
C VAL A 17 -9.36 -3.26 6.27
N GLY A 18 -9.03 -1.98 6.45
CA GLY A 18 -9.65 -1.15 7.48
C GLY A 18 -11.18 -1.06 7.33
N LYS A 19 -11.68 -0.92 6.09
CA LYS A 19 -13.11 -0.91 5.80
C LYS A 19 -13.76 -2.29 5.97
N TYR A 20 -13.11 -3.35 5.52
CA TYR A 20 -13.61 -4.72 5.68
C TYR A 20 -13.79 -5.08 7.15
N LEU A 21 -12.81 -4.72 7.98
CA LEU A 21 -12.83 -4.94 9.43
C LEU A 21 -13.76 -3.97 10.19
N LYS A 22 -14.33 -2.97 9.51
CA LYS A 22 -15.08 -1.86 10.12
C LYS A 22 -14.27 -1.17 11.22
N ALA A 23 -12.97 -1.07 11.05
CA ALA A 23 -12.07 -0.46 12.01
C ALA A 23 -12.41 1.05 12.18
N PRO A 24 -12.37 1.59 13.42
CA PRO A 24 -12.67 3.00 13.69
C PRO A 24 -11.51 3.90 13.25
N VAL A 25 -11.34 4.02 11.93
CA VAL A 25 -10.24 4.73 11.27
C VAL A 25 -10.74 6.03 10.66
N GLU A 26 -10.08 7.12 11.02
CA GLU A 26 -10.12 8.39 10.29
C GLU A 26 -9.15 8.28 9.09
N TYR A 27 -9.69 8.40 7.88
CA TYR A 27 -8.91 8.32 6.66
C TYR A 27 -8.44 9.71 6.23
N ILE A 28 -7.12 9.94 6.19
CA ILE A 28 -6.49 11.22 5.85
C ILE A 28 -5.83 11.09 4.48
N TYR A 29 -6.42 11.75 3.49
CA TYR A 29 -5.88 11.76 2.13
C TYR A 29 -4.65 12.68 2.04
N LEU A 30 -3.61 12.23 1.36
CA LEU A 30 -2.45 13.02 0.97
C LEU A 30 -2.37 13.12 -0.55
N ASP A 31 -2.29 14.34 -1.06
CA ASP A 31 -2.07 14.61 -2.48
C ASP A 31 -0.59 14.45 -2.83
N LEU A 32 -0.25 13.28 -3.38
CA LEU A 32 1.14 12.96 -3.75
C LEU A 32 1.65 13.85 -4.88
N ALA A 33 0.76 14.33 -5.77
CA ALA A 33 1.14 15.22 -6.85
C ALA A 33 1.57 16.61 -6.34
N LYS A 34 1.00 17.04 -5.22
CA LYS A 34 1.41 18.26 -4.52
C LYS A 34 2.58 18.06 -3.56
N GLY A 35 3.09 16.84 -3.43
CA GLY A 35 4.21 16.54 -2.55
C GLY A 35 3.86 16.55 -1.06
N GLU A 36 2.58 16.39 -0.68
CA GLU A 36 2.14 16.45 0.72
C GLU A 36 2.82 15.40 1.60
N GLN A 37 3.21 14.24 1.02
CA GLN A 37 3.99 13.21 1.71
C GLN A 37 5.44 13.62 2.02
N LYS A 38 5.90 14.76 1.49
CA LYS A 38 7.25 15.31 1.74
C LYS A 38 7.23 16.53 2.67
N ARG A 39 6.07 16.90 3.17
CA ARG A 39 5.96 18.01 4.14
C ARG A 39 6.62 17.61 5.46
N PRO A 40 7.26 18.57 6.18
CA PRO A 40 7.96 18.28 7.44
C PRO A 40 7.07 17.65 8.51
N ASP A 41 5.81 18.06 8.60
CA ASP A 41 4.83 17.51 9.55
C ASP A 41 4.53 16.03 9.29
N TYR A 42 4.43 15.63 8.01
CA TYR A 42 4.24 14.24 7.65
C TYR A 42 5.54 13.41 7.76
N LEU A 43 6.68 13.98 7.38
CA LEU A 43 7.98 13.30 7.51
C LEU A 43 8.34 13.02 8.98
N ALA A 44 7.85 13.82 9.93
CA ALA A 44 7.98 13.55 11.35
C ALA A 44 7.17 12.29 11.78
N ILE A 45 6.10 11.94 11.05
CA ILE A 45 5.29 10.74 11.28
C ILE A 45 5.90 9.54 10.53
N ASN A 46 6.21 9.72 9.25
CA ASN A 46 6.82 8.67 8.41
C ASN A 46 8.03 9.23 7.65
N PRO A 47 9.26 8.97 8.11
CA PRO A 47 10.47 9.51 7.50
C PRO A 47 10.71 9.04 6.07
N ASN A 48 10.06 7.94 5.62
CA ASN A 48 10.12 7.48 4.23
C ASN A 48 9.36 8.43 3.29
N GLY A 49 8.44 9.26 3.83
CA GLY A 49 7.60 10.14 3.01
C GLY A 49 6.80 9.35 1.98
N ALA A 50 6.15 8.29 2.44
CA ALA A 50 5.34 7.39 1.64
C ALA A 50 4.02 7.04 2.36
N VAL A 51 3.03 6.53 1.64
CA VAL A 51 1.76 6.04 2.18
C VAL A 51 1.59 4.55 1.81
N PRO A 52 0.85 3.76 2.64
CA PRO A 52 0.06 4.16 3.79
C PRO A 52 0.89 4.33 5.07
N THR A 53 0.32 5.08 6.04
CA THR A 53 0.82 5.13 7.41
C THR A 53 -0.36 5.12 8.38
N LEU A 54 -0.33 4.22 9.36
CA LEU A 54 -1.32 4.13 10.42
C LEU A 54 -0.76 4.70 11.71
N VAL A 55 -1.52 5.59 12.36
CA VAL A 55 -1.23 6.14 13.68
C VAL A 55 -2.31 5.71 14.66
N HIS A 56 -1.91 5.05 15.74
CA HIS A 56 -2.80 4.65 16.83
C HIS A 56 -2.15 4.98 18.18
N GLY A 57 -2.59 6.07 18.80
CA GLY A 57 -1.90 6.63 19.97
C GLY A 57 -0.47 7.04 19.61
N GLU A 58 0.50 6.53 20.33
CA GLU A 58 1.93 6.77 20.08
C GLU A 58 2.53 5.81 19.02
N LYS A 59 1.80 4.75 18.67
CA LYS A 59 2.27 3.75 17.71
C LYS A 59 2.07 4.24 16.28
N VAL A 60 3.16 4.28 15.53
CA VAL A 60 3.18 4.59 14.11
C VAL A 60 3.63 3.36 13.33
N THR A 61 2.84 2.94 12.35
CA THR A 61 3.16 1.81 11.47
C THR A 61 3.05 2.24 10.02
N TRP A 62 4.07 1.99 9.25
CA TRP A 62 4.14 2.19 7.82
C TRP A 62 4.47 0.86 7.13
N GLU A 63 4.45 0.79 5.80
CA GLU A 63 4.32 -0.37 4.93
C GLU A 63 2.92 -1.00 4.97
N SER A 64 2.33 -1.16 3.79
CA SER A 64 0.92 -1.59 3.67
C SER A 64 0.63 -2.92 4.35
N ASP A 65 1.56 -3.90 4.27
CA ASP A 65 1.35 -5.22 4.86
C ASP A 65 1.39 -5.15 6.39
N ALA A 66 2.32 -4.36 6.96
CA ALA A 66 2.39 -4.13 8.40
C ALA A 66 1.15 -3.38 8.92
N VAL A 67 0.67 -2.39 8.17
CA VAL A 67 -0.57 -1.66 8.50
C VAL A 67 -1.77 -2.61 8.49
N MET A 68 -1.88 -3.51 7.51
CA MET A 68 -2.96 -4.50 7.44
C MET A 68 -2.90 -5.49 8.62
N CYS A 69 -1.69 -5.95 9.00
CA CYS A 69 -1.50 -6.81 10.18
C CYS A 69 -1.92 -6.09 11.45
N GLN A 70 -1.49 -4.84 11.64
CA GLN A 70 -1.88 -4.07 12.83
C GLN A 70 -3.40 -3.85 12.89
N LEU A 71 -4.04 -3.50 11.78
CA LEU A 71 -5.50 -3.35 11.74
C LEU A 71 -6.20 -4.66 12.14
N SER A 72 -5.70 -5.82 11.70
CA SER A 72 -6.22 -7.12 12.10
C SER A 72 -6.06 -7.36 13.60
N ASP A 73 -4.89 -7.11 14.16
CA ASP A 73 -4.63 -7.26 15.59
C ASP A 73 -5.54 -6.34 16.44
N GLU A 74 -5.63 -5.06 16.09
CA GLU A 74 -6.46 -4.06 16.80
C GLU A 74 -7.96 -4.40 16.78
N MET A 75 -8.41 -5.09 15.74
CA MET A 75 -9.80 -5.50 15.58
C MET A 75 -10.07 -6.94 16.07
N GLY A 76 -9.07 -7.63 16.62
CA GLY A 76 -9.19 -9.03 17.04
C GLY A 76 -9.57 -9.98 15.92
N SER A 77 -9.14 -9.66 14.69
CA SER A 77 -9.45 -10.43 13.48
C SER A 77 -8.42 -11.52 13.24
N ASP A 78 -8.83 -12.61 12.59
CA ASP A 78 -7.92 -13.69 12.19
C ASP A 78 -7.35 -13.52 10.77
N LEU A 79 -7.47 -12.34 10.16
CA LEU A 79 -6.73 -11.99 8.94
C LEU A 79 -5.21 -11.99 9.16
N TRP A 80 -4.77 -11.73 10.40
CA TRP A 80 -3.40 -11.92 10.87
C TRP A 80 -3.40 -12.83 12.09
N PRO A 81 -3.56 -14.16 11.90
CA PRO A 81 -3.76 -15.10 13.00
C PRO A 81 -2.49 -15.29 13.86
N ASN A 82 -2.66 -15.73 15.09
CA ASN A 82 -1.53 -16.06 15.98
C ASN A 82 -1.21 -17.55 16.00
N ASP A 83 -1.09 -18.16 14.83
CA ASP A 83 -0.83 -19.58 14.63
C ASP A 83 0.03 -19.85 13.38
N ALA A 84 0.16 -21.12 12.99
CA ALA A 84 0.98 -21.54 11.85
C ALA A 84 0.58 -20.92 10.50
N ARG A 85 -0.65 -20.40 10.35
CA ARG A 85 -1.10 -19.71 9.14
C ARG A 85 -0.31 -18.43 8.86
N ARG A 86 0.35 -17.83 9.88
CA ARG A 86 1.23 -16.67 9.69
C ARG A 86 2.32 -16.92 8.67
N LEU A 87 2.93 -18.10 8.66
CA LEU A 87 3.99 -18.41 7.69
C LEU A 87 3.48 -18.35 6.25
N GLU A 88 2.26 -18.85 6.02
CA GLU A 88 1.62 -18.75 4.71
C GLU A 88 1.36 -17.30 4.30
N ILE A 89 0.89 -16.47 5.23
CA ILE A 89 0.65 -15.05 4.96
C ILE A 89 1.94 -14.33 4.63
N VAL A 90 3.03 -14.57 5.39
CA VAL A 90 4.36 -13.99 5.11
C VAL A 90 4.87 -14.43 3.74
N ARG A 91 4.67 -15.71 3.37
CA ARG A 91 5.02 -16.21 2.03
C ARG A 91 4.27 -15.43 0.95
N TRP A 92 2.96 -15.20 1.12
CA TRP A 92 2.15 -14.46 0.15
C TRP A 92 2.50 -12.98 0.10
N PHE A 93 2.85 -12.34 1.23
CA PHE A 93 3.38 -10.97 1.21
C PHE A 93 4.68 -10.90 0.42
N SER A 94 5.62 -11.81 0.68
CA SER A 94 6.89 -11.86 -0.05
C SER A 94 6.67 -12.10 -1.54
N TRP A 95 5.82 -13.07 -1.89
CA TRP A 95 5.46 -13.35 -3.29
C TRP A 95 4.82 -12.13 -3.96
N ASN A 96 3.88 -11.47 -3.28
CA ASN A 96 3.24 -10.26 -3.80
C ASN A 96 4.27 -9.17 -4.13
N HIS A 97 5.24 -8.93 -3.24
CA HIS A 97 6.25 -7.90 -3.50
C HIS A 97 7.22 -8.28 -4.62
N GLN A 98 7.71 -9.50 -4.62
CA GLN A 98 8.75 -9.93 -5.56
C GLN A 98 8.22 -10.23 -6.97
N HIS A 99 6.99 -10.68 -7.06
CA HIS A 99 6.41 -11.16 -8.33
C HIS A 99 5.24 -10.30 -8.78
N PHE A 100 4.14 -10.30 -8.03
CA PHE A 100 2.90 -9.66 -8.46
C PHE A 100 3.02 -8.14 -8.57
N THR A 101 3.47 -7.48 -7.49
CA THR A 101 3.54 -6.00 -7.47
C THR A 101 4.62 -5.47 -8.41
N ARG A 102 5.72 -6.19 -8.57
CA ARG A 102 6.78 -5.79 -9.49
C ARG A 102 6.25 -5.67 -10.93
N ALA A 103 5.73 -6.74 -11.47
CA ALA A 103 5.21 -6.75 -12.84
C ALA A 103 3.88 -5.99 -12.96
N GLY A 104 2.92 -6.28 -12.09
CA GLY A 104 1.60 -5.63 -12.11
C GLY A 104 1.68 -4.13 -11.83
N GLY A 105 2.60 -3.70 -10.96
CA GLY A 105 2.84 -2.28 -10.68
C GLY A 105 3.41 -1.54 -11.89
N ALA A 106 4.36 -2.14 -12.60
CA ALA A 106 4.91 -1.57 -13.83
C ALA A 106 3.83 -1.49 -14.92
N LEU A 107 3.06 -2.54 -15.14
CA LEU A 107 1.94 -2.55 -16.09
C LEU A 107 0.88 -1.49 -15.73
N TYR A 108 0.56 -1.35 -14.45
CA TYR A 108 -0.37 -0.31 -13.98
C TYR A 108 0.19 1.09 -14.22
N PHE A 109 1.48 1.30 -13.95
CA PHE A 109 2.14 2.59 -14.19
C PHE A 109 2.11 2.95 -15.67
N GLU A 110 2.53 2.04 -16.54
CA GLU A 110 2.57 2.27 -17.99
C GLU A 110 1.18 2.56 -18.56
N ASN A 111 0.19 1.72 -18.27
CA ASN A 111 -1.10 1.78 -18.93
C ASN A 111 -2.11 2.74 -18.29
N ILE A 112 -1.98 3.02 -16.98
CA ILE A 112 -2.95 3.81 -16.23
C ILE A 112 -2.35 5.12 -15.72
N VAL A 113 -1.21 5.05 -15.00
CA VAL A 113 -0.66 6.23 -14.34
C VAL A 113 -0.15 7.24 -15.36
N LYS A 114 0.62 6.81 -16.35
CA LYS A 114 1.15 7.71 -17.40
C LYS A 114 0.02 8.48 -18.07
N ARG A 115 -1.04 7.81 -18.49
CA ARG A 115 -2.19 8.45 -19.15
C ARG A 115 -2.96 9.38 -18.21
N ARG A 116 -3.21 8.91 -16.98
CA ARG A 116 -3.97 9.70 -15.99
C ARG A 116 -3.32 11.03 -15.64
N PHE A 117 -1.99 11.05 -15.58
CA PHE A 117 -1.22 12.24 -15.19
C PHE A 117 -0.54 12.95 -16.38
N GLY A 118 -0.76 12.50 -17.61
CA GLY A 118 -0.19 13.13 -18.82
C GLY A 118 1.33 13.12 -18.85
N ILE A 119 1.98 12.08 -18.27
CA ILE A 119 3.44 11.96 -18.18
C ILE A 119 4.04 11.06 -19.27
N GLY A 120 3.28 10.78 -20.31
CA GLY A 120 3.72 10.04 -21.51
C GLY A 120 2.79 8.90 -21.90
N GLU A 121 3.10 8.26 -23.01
CA GLU A 121 2.44 7.04 -23.46
C GLU A 121 3.12 5.81 -22.86
N PRO A 122 2.42 4.66 -22.80
CA PRO A 122 3.01 3.39 -22.40
C PRO A 122 4.24 3.06 -23.26
N ASP A 123 5.30 2.57 -22.62
CA ASP A 123 6.46 2.02 -23.32
C ASP A 123 6.16 0.56 -23.72
N PRO A 124 6.04 0.23 -25.03
CA PRO A 124 5.69 -1.14 -25.45
C PRO A 124 6.72 -2.18 -25.00
N ALA A 125 8.01 -1.83 -24.94
CA ALA A 125 9.07 -2.76 -24.54
C ALA A 125 8.93 -3.13 -23.06
N VAL A 126 8.63 -2.16 -22.19
CA VAL A 126 8.37 -2.39 -20.76
C VAL A 126 7.09 -3.21 -20.58
N VAL A 127 6.04 -2.88 -21.33
CA VAL A 127 4.77 -3.62 -21.26
C VAL A 127 4.96 -5.08 -21.65
N ASP A 128 5.67 -5.36 -22.77
CA ASP A 128 5.91 -6.73 -23.24
C ASP A 128 6.81 -7.52 -22.27
N GLU A 129 7.86 -6.91 -21.73
CA GLU A 129 8.72 -7.54 -20.73
C GLU A 129 7.92 -7.95 -19.49
N GLU A 130 7.13 -7.03 -18.94
CA GLU A 130 6.39 -7.28 -17.70
C GLU A 130 5.18 -8.20 -17.90
N LEU A 131 4.55 -8.21 -19.07
CA LEU A 131 3.55 -9.22 -19.43
C LEU A 131 4.16 -10.63 -19.48
N ASN A 132 5.35 -10.78 -20.04
CA ASN A 132 6.05 -12.07 -20.06
C ASN A 132 6.48 -12.53 -18.67
N ARG A 133 6.84 -11.59 -17.80
CA ARG A 133 7.17 -11.88 -16.39
C ARG A 133 5.95 -12.25 -15.56
N PHE A 134 4.78 -11.73 -15.92
CA PHE A 134 3.52 -11.96 -15.21
C PHE A 134 2.89 -13.31 -15.52
N ARG A 135 3.24 -13.93 -16.66
CA ARG A 135 2.76 -15.26 -17.11
C ARG A 135 3.54 -16.40 -16.45
#